data_b63e4cd1dbc990d1bc9c46ef8f573161
#
_entry.id   b63e4cd1dbc990d1bc9c46ef8f573161
#
_cell.length_a   1.000
_cell.length_b   1.000
_cell.length_c   1.000
_cell.angle_alpha   90.00
_cell.angle_beta   90.00
_cell.angle_gamma   90.00
#
_symmetry.space_group_name_H-M   'P 1'
#
loop_
_entity.id
_entity.type
_entity.pdbx_description
1 polymer ?
#
loop_
_entity_poly.entity_id
_entity_poly.type
_entity_poly.pdbx_seq_one_letter_code
_entity_poly.pdbx_strand_id
1 'polypeptide(L)'
;MGTWTSLYVKTTDKAKLVEALRSALPRITEVVEDQPGNITNDIQPSANGQPDRLVLAQTNPQWCVVFHNSFDKLEDLALGLSQDLDTSVIVTMAQSVSDYYYFALYSNGHNKREIEVCYSDDTEMVNTGERFHFENEEPGEKEEYDGEVSYLFGFDSLEQYCKQFGFNMYENPENFKWTLLHNANYKFSPKNIANDKKPWWKFW
;
A
#
# COMPACT_ATOMS: atom_id res chain seq x y z
N MET A 1 -17.07 -3.82 2.81
CA MET A 1 -16.44 -2.75 3.59
C MET A 1 -15.06 -3.22 3.97
N GLY A 2 -14.06 -2.49 3.62
CA GLY A 2 -12.67 -2.87 3.85
C GLY A 2 -11.75 -1.65 3.93
N THR A 3 -10.63 -1.83 4.63
CA THR A 3 -9.49 -0.94 4.57
C THR A 3 -8.44 -1.63 3.71
N TRP A 4 -7.84 -0.90 2.81
CA TRP A 4 -6.71 -1.35 2.05
C TRP A 4 -5.49 -0.49 2.39
N THR A 5 -4.36 -1.12 2.62
CA THR A 5 -3.09 -0.46 2.88
C THR A 5 -1.98 -1.21 2.16
N SER A 6 -1.12 -0.49 1.47
CA SER A 6 0.01 -1.08 0.75
C SER A 6 1.21 -0.16 0.74
N LEU A 7 2.38 -0.77 0.76
CA LEU A 7 3.64 -0.11 0.42
C LEU A 7 4.12 -0.69 -0.91
N TYR A 8 4.63 0.17 -1.77
CA TYR A 8 5.31 -0.23 -3.00
C TYR A 8 6.73 0.28 -2.92
N VAL A 9 7.69 -0.62 -2.95
CA VAL A 9 9.11 -0.29 -2.83
C VAL A 9 9.78 -0.52 -4.16
N LYS A 10 10.42 0.52 -4.70
CA LYS A 10 11.15 0.43 -5.97
C LYS A 10 12.47 -0.29 -5.74
N THR A 11 12.50 -1.58 -6.04
CA THR A 11 13.69 -2.42 -5.89
C THR A 11 13.65 -3.64 -6.80
N THR A 12 14.81 -4.12 -7.21
CA THR A 12 15.02 -5.41 -7.87
C THR A 12 15.58 -6.45 -6.92
N ASP A 13 15.92 -6.05 -5.69
CA ASP A 13 16.52 -6.90 -4.66
C ASP A 13 15.50 -7.12 -3.51
N LYS A 14 14.68 -8.14 -3.69
CA LYS A 14 13.70 -8.56 -2.67
C LYS A 14 14.38 -8.95 -1.35
N ALA A 15 15.57 -9.58 -1.40
CA ALA A 15 16.26 -10.01 -0.19
C ALA A 15 16.71 -8.81 0.66
N LYS A 16 17.26 -7.78 0.02
CA LYS A 16 17.62 -6.53 0.70
C LYS A 16 16.40 -5.84 1.33
N LEU A 17 15.26 -5.87 0.65
CA LEU A 17 14.00 -5.33 1.21
C LEU A 17 13.54 -6.12 2.44
N VAL A 18 13.61 -7.47 2.40
CA VAL A 18 13.28 -8.32 3.56
C VAL A 18 14.15 -7.98 4.76
N GLU A 19 15.44 -7.80 4.57
CA GLU A 19 16.37 -7.42 5.65
C GLU A 19 16.06 -6.04 6.22
N ALA A 20 15.78 -5.05 5.37
CA ALA A 20 15.39 -3.70 5.79
C ALA A 20 14.09 -3.70 6.60
N LEU A 21 13.06 -4.43 6.14
CA LEU A 21 11.80 -4.58 6.85
C LEU A 21 12.00 -5.25 8.23
N ARG A 22 12.80 -6.29 8.32
CA ARG A 22 13.11 -6.94 9.61
C ARG A 22 13.86 -6.04 10.57
N SER A 23 14.79 -5.24 10.05
CA SER A 23 15.53 -4.26 10.86
C SER A 23 14.60 -3.19 11.42
N ALA A 24 13.67 -2.67 10.59
CA ALA A 24 12.75 -1.62 10.97
C ALA A 24 11.59 -2.12 11.87
N LEU A 25 11.25 -3.42 11.79
CA LEU A 25 10.11 -4.03 12.48
C LEU A 25 10.58 -5.17 13.41
N PRO A 26 11.08 -4.86 14.61
CA PRO A 26 11.70 -5.85 15.50
C PRO A 26 10.75 -6.96 16.00
N ARG A 27 9.44 -6.77 15.84
CA ARG A 27 8.44 -7.82 16.12
C ARG A 27 8.41 -8.92 15.06
N ILE A 28 8.94 -8.67 13.87
CA ILE A 28 9.04 -9.64 12.78
C ILE A 28 10.25 -10.53 13.03
N THR A 29 10.03 -11.78 13.37
CA THR A 29 11.08 -12.73 13.75
C THR A 29 11.25 -13.88 12.76
N GLU A 30 10.23 -14.16 11.98
CA GLU A 30 10.23 -15.27 11.01
C GLU A 30 9.97 -14.79 9.60
N VAL A 31 10.59 -15.49 8.64
CA VAL A 31 10.42 -15.28 7.19
C VAL A 31 10.12 -16.62 6.56
N VAL A 32 9.06 -16.70 5.78
CA VAL A 32 8.64 -17.90 5.06
C VAL A 32 8.50 -17.55 3.57
N GLU A 33 9.38 -18.12 2.76
CA GLU A 33 9.41 -17.89 1.32
C GLU A 33 8.38 -18.72 0.55
N ASP A 34 8.19 -18.39 -0.71
CA ASP A 34 7.42 -19.15 -1.70
C ASP A 34 5.96 -19.44 -1.35
N GLN A 35 5.35 -18.55 -0.59
CA GLN A 35 3.94 -18.68 -0.24
C GLN A 35 3.03 -18.46 -1.46
N PRO A 36 1.91 -19.20 -1.56
CA PRO A 36 0.92 -19.00 -2.63
C PRO A 36 0.16 -17.68 -2.47
N GLY A 37 -0.49 -17.23 -3.53
CA GLY A 37 -1.18 -15.93 -3.57
C GLY A 37 -2.28 -15.75 -2.54
N ASN A 38 -2.96 -16.83 -2.14
CA ASN A 38 -4.01 -16.78 -1.12
C ASN A 38 -3.51 -16.36 0.28
N ILE A 39 -2.18 -16.35 0.53
CA ILE A 39 -1.60 -15.81 1.77
C ILE A 39 -2.00 -14.34 1.99
N THR A 40 -2.22 -13.57 0.93
CA THR A 40 -2.63 -12.17 1.01
C THR A 40 -4.00 -11.98 1.69
N ASN A 41 -4.87 -13.01 1.66
CA ASN A 41 -6.18 -12.97 2.33
C ASN A 41 -6.06 -12.97 3.86
N ASP A 42 -4.93 -13.42 4.39
CA ASP A 42 -4.67 -13.47 5.84
C ASP A 42 -3.99 -12.18 6.35
N ILE A 43 -3.60 -11.30 5.43
CA ILE A 43 -2.97 -10.01 5.73
C ILE A 43 -4.00 -8.90 5.54
N GLN A 44 -4.81 -8.71 6.55
CA GLN A 44 -5.79 -7.61 6.56
C GLN A 44 -5.51 -6.71 7.75
N PRO A 45 -5.71 -5.39 7.63
CA PRO A 45 -5.60 -4.48 8.75
C PRO A 45 -6.45 -4.96 9.92
N SER A 46 -5.85 -5.08 11.08
CA SER A 46 -6.47 -5.64 12.28
C SER A 46 -6.14 -4.89 13.57
N ALA A 47 -5.12 -4.04 13.55
CA ALA A 47 -4.69 -3.23 14.69
C ALA A 47 -3.94 -1.99 14.20
N ASN A 48 -3.89 -0.95 15.05
CA ASN A 48 -3.04 0.21 14.86
C ASN A 48 -1.60 -0.11 15.31
N GLY A 49 -0.67 0.73 14.90
CA GLY A 49 0.75 0.62 15.24
C GLY A 49 1.54 -0.21 14.25
N GLN A 50 2.74 -0.59 14.65
CA GLN A 50 3.62 -1.38 13.79
C GLN A 50 3.01 -2.74 13.46
N PRO A 51 3.06 -3.16 12.19
CA PRO A 51 2.56 -4.46 11.78
C PRO A 51 3.36 -5.59 12.43
N ASP A 52 2.70 -6.68 12.74
CA ASP A 52 3.32 -7.93 13.18
C ASP A 52 3.27 -9.04 12.11
N ARG A 53 2.65 -8.72 10.98
CA ARG A 53 2.56 -9.58 9.79
C ARG A 53 2.55 -8.73 8.54
N LEU A 54 3.30 -9.17 7.56
CA LEU A 54 3.27 -8.61 6.22
C LEU A 54 3.66 -9.66 5.18
N VAL A 55 3.21 -9.47 3.97
CA VAL A 55 3.63 -10.28 2.82
C VAL A 55 4.14 -9.37 1.72
N LEU A 56 5.16 -9.82 1.02
CA LEU A 56 5.70 -9.07 -0.10
C LEU A 56 5.96 -9.97 -1.32
N ALA A 57 5.83 -9.37 -2.50
CA ALA A 57 6.16 -10.00 -3.76
C ALA A 57 6.75 -8.97 -4.74
N GLN A 58 7.63 -9.46 -5.62
CA GLN A 58 8.06 -8.70 -6.79
C GLN A 58 6.95 -8.80 -7.85
N THR A 59 6.18 -7.72 -8.03
CA THR A 59 5.03 -7.72 -8.95
C THR A 59 5.38 -7.25 -10.35
N ASN A 60 6.48 -6.52 -10.47
CA ASN A 60 7.07 -6.18 -11.76
C ASN A 60 8.61 -6.03 -11.63
N PRO A 61 9.35 -5.82 -12.74
CA PRO A 61 10.82 -5.77 -12.67
C PRO A 61 11.43 -4.71 -11.75
N GLN A 62 10.66 -3.69 -11.34
CA GLN A 62 11.18 -2.56 -10.57
C GLN A 62 10.53 -2.39 -9.20
N TRP A 63 9.38 -3.00 -8.95
CA TRP A 63 8.58 -2.75 -7.76
C TRP A 63 8.23 -4.02 -7.01
N CYS A 64 8.45 -4.01 -5.70
CA CYS A 64 7.88 -4.96 -4.76
C CYS A 64 6.65 -4.34 -4.10
N VAL A 65 5.54 -5.08 -4.05
CA VAL A 65 4.40 -4.74 -3.20
C VAL A 65 4.57 -5.36 -1.81
N VAL A 66 4.16 -4.63 -0.78
CA VAL A 66 4.13 -5.08 0.61
C VAL A 66 2.73 -4.83 1.16
N PHE A 67 1.99 -5.88 1.47
CA PHE A 67 0.75 -5.80 2.24
C PHE A 67 1.05 -6.03 3.72
N HIS A 68 0.35 -5.34 4.60
CA HIS A 68 0.56 -5.40 6.04
C HIS A 68 -0.76 -5.37 6.82
N ASN A 69 -0.71 -5.78 8.07
CA ASN A 69 -1.90 -5.88 8.93
C ASN A 69 -2.12 -4.68 9.85
N SER A 70 -1.49 -3.54 9.60
CA SER A 70 -1.73 -2.29 10.34
C SER A 70 -2.82 -1.45 9.67
N PHE A 71 -3.61 -0.72 10.48
CA PHE A 71 -4.46 0.37 10.00
C PHE A 71 -3.72 1.68 9.81
N ASP A 72 -2.47 1.79 10.26
CA ASP A 72 -1.68 3.02 10.14
C ASP A 72 -1.05 3.15 8.76
N LYS A 73 -0.82 4.38 8.33
CA LYS A 73 -0.17 4.73 7.06
C LYS A 73 1.29 4.27 6.98
N LEU A 74 1.93 4.01 8.11
CA LEU A 74 3.33 3.59 8.23
C LEU A 74 4.33 4.55 7.59
N GLU A 75 4.08 5.85 7.72
CA GLU A 75 4.90 6.93 7.15
C GLU A 75 6.38 6.82 7.56
N ASP A 76 6.64 6.64 8.86
CA ASP A 76 8.01 6.49 9.38
C ASP A 76 8.72 5.27 8.81
N LEU A 77 7.99 4.16 8.62
CA LEU A 77 8.54 2.96 7.97
C LEU A 77 8.89 3.25 6.51
N ALA A 78 7.97 3.89 5.77
CA ALA A 78 8.18 4.21 4.36
C ALA A 78 9.34 5.19 4.17
N LEU A 79 9.43 6.21 5.02
CA LEU A 79 10.52 7.17 5.04
C LEU A 79 11.87 6.47 5.30
N GLY A 80 11.94 5.65 6.37
CA GLY A 80 13.12 4.87 6.72
C GLY A 80 13.56 3.93 5.60
N LEU A 81 12.64 3.16 5.03
CA LEU A 81 12.93 2.27 3.89
C LEU A 81 13.45 3.05 2.68
N SER A 82 12.88 4.23 2.38
CA SER A 82 13.34 5.04 1.25
C SER A 82 14.77 5.54 1.45
N GLN A 83 15.17 5.82 2.69
CA GLN A 83 16.51 6.23 3.06
C GLN A 83 17.48 5.06 3.06
N ASP A 84 17.17 3.96 3.76
CA ASP A 84 18.07 2.83 3.95
C ASP A 84 18.36 2.07 2.65
N LEU A 85 17.39 2.05 1.74
CA LEU A 85 17.52 1.40 0.44
C LEU A 85 17.92 2.36 -0.69
N ASP A 86 18.04 3.67 -0.40
CA ASP A 86 18.33 4.73 -1.39
C ASP A 86 17.36 4.64 -2.58
N THR A 87 16.05 4.64 -2.30
CA THR A 87 15.03 4.35 -3.30
C THR A 87 13.73 5.13 -3.09
N SER A 88 12.75 4.85 -3.94
CA SER A 88 11.40 5.39 -3.81
C SER A 88 10.47 4.36 -3.15
N VAL A 89 9.64 4.84 -2.23
CA VAL A 89 8.59 4.08 -1.56
C VAL A 89 7.27 4.83 -1.71
N ILE A 90 6.25 4.17 -2.23
CA ILE A 90 4.89 4.70 -2.31
C ILE A 90 4.04 4.02 -1.25
N VAL A 91 3.26 4.82 -0.54
CA VAL A 91 2.23 4.36 0.40
C VAL A 91 0.87 4.66 -0.20
N THR A 92 -0.01 3.69 -0.20
CA THR A 92 -1.42 3.90 -0.55
C THR A 92 -2.32 3.35 0.55
N MET A 93 -3.39 4.07 0.85
CA MET A 93 -4.43 3.60 1.74
C MET A 93 -5.80 4.05 1.24
N ALA A 94 -6.78 3.18 1.36
CA ALA A 94 -8.18 3.50 1.08
C ALA A 94 -9.09 2.83 2.10
N GLN A 95 -10.12 3.55 2.54
CA GLN A 95 -11.12 3.04 3.46
C GLN A 95 -12.53 3.44 2.99
N SER A 96 -13.30 2.46 2.54
CA SER A 96 -14.62 2.69 1.96
C SER A 96 -15.70 3.15 2.92
N VAL A 97 -15.51 2.98 4.22
CA VAL A 97 -16.51 3.40 5.23
C VAL A 97 -16.48 4.90 5.48
N SER A 98 -15.31 5.48 5.39
CA SER A 98 -15.05 6.90 5.65
C SER A 98 -14.73 7.68 4.39
N ASP A 99 -14.81 7.07 3.21
CA ASP A 99 -14.34 7.67 1.96
C ASP A 99 -12.97 8.34 2.13
N TYR A 100 -12.06 7.58 2.76
CA TYR A 100 -10.70 8.02 3.06
C TYR A 100 -9.72 7.47 2.04
N TYR A 101 -8.88 8.36 1.52
CA TYR A 101 -7.87 8.02 0.52
C TYR A 101 -6.55 8.70 0.85
N TYR A 102 -5.47 7.93 0.74
CA TYR A 102 -4.12 8.41 1.02
C TYR A 102 -3.13 7.93 -0.03
N PHE A 103 -2.31 8.84 -0.50
CA PHE A 103 -1.16 8.59 -1.35
C PHE A 103 0.03 9.37 -0.83
N ALA A 104 1.18 8.72 -0.67
CA ALA A 104 2.43 9.41 -0.42
C ALA A 104 3.60 8.78 -1.17
N LEU A 105 4.51 9.61 -1.65
CA LEU A 105 5.80 9.22 -2.23
C LEU A 105 6.94 9.70 -1.34
N TYR A 106 7.71 8.74 -0.85
CA TYR A 106 8.98 8.97 -0.16
C TYR A 106 10.14 8.60 -1.09
N SER A 107 11.19 9.39 -1.10
CA SER A 107 12.40 9.09 -1.87
C SER A 107 13.63 9.61 -1.15
N ASN A 108 14.62 8.74 -0.95
CA ASN A 108 15.89 9.06 -0.32
C ASN A 108 15.74 9.77 1.05
N GLY A 109 14.83 9.27 1.88
CA GLY A 109 14.56 9.82 3.22
C GLY A 109 13.77 11.15 3.22
N HIS A 110 13.06 11.48 2.14
CA HIS A 110 12.25 12.69 2.05
C HIS A 110 10.83 12.37 1.57
N ASN A 111 9.83 13.01 2.19
CA ASN A 111 8.48 13.06 1.64
C ASN A 111 8.49 13.98 0.40
N LYS A 112 8.19 13.44 -0.78
CA LYS A 112 8.18 14.15 -2.05
C LYS A 112 6.79 14.61 -2.45
N ARG A 113 5.78 13.84 -2.11
CA ARG A 113 4.38 14.12 -2.44
C ARG A 113 3.49 13.44 -1.43
N GLU A 114 2.48 14.15 -0.95
CA GLU A 114 1.47 13.60 -0.05
C GLU A 114 0.10 14.17 -0.38
N ILE A 115 -0.88 13.29 -0.47
CA ILE A 115 -2.28 13.59 -0.70
C ILE A 115 -3.09 12.75 0.29
N GLU A 116 -3.92 13.42 1.09
CA GLU A 116 -4.83 12.78 2.03
C GLU A 116 -6.20 13.44 1.97
N VAL A 117 -7.22 12.64 1.81
CA VAL A 117 -8.61 13.10 1.70
C VAL A 117 -9.50 12.22 2.54
N CYS A 118 -10.41 12.83 3.29
CA CYS A 118 -11.49 12.16 4.00
C CYS A 118 -12.81 12.89 3.73
N TYR A 119 -13.67 12.31 2.90
CA TYR A 119 -14.94 12.93 2.54
C TYR A 119 -16.05 12.74 3.58
N SER A 120 -15.86 11.87 4.56
CA SER A 120 -16.82 11.64 5.63
C SER A 120 -16.71 12.62 6.80
N ASP A 121 -15.69 13.45 6.83
CA ASP A 121 -15.53 14.51 7.81
C ASP A 121 -15.10 15.82 7.12
N ASP A 122 -15.19 16.93 7.85
CA ASP A 122 -14.85 18.28 7.34
C ASP A 122 -13.33 18.56 7.40
N THR A 123 -12.47 17.55 7.40
CA THR A 123 -11.03 17.73 7.43
C THR A 123 -10.54 18.29 6.08
N GLU A 124 -9.69 19.32 6.13
CA GLU A 124 -9.05 19.83 4.93
C GLU A 124 -8.17 18.76 4.29
N MET A 125 -8.21 18.69 2.97
CA MET A 125 -7.32 17.82 2.20
C MET A 125 -5.87 18.20 2.45
N VAL A 126 -5.03 17.19 2.76
CA VAL A 126 -3.58 17.34 2.69
C VAL A 126 -3.16 17.26 1.23
N ASN A 127 -2.45 18.27 0.75
CA ASN A 127 -1.97 18.36 -0.63
C ASN A 127 -0.60 19.02 -0.61
N THR A 128 0.45 18.27 -0.29
CA THR A 128 1.80 18.76 -0.06
C THR A 128 2.83 18.12 -0.98
N GLY A 129 3.96 18.79 -1.15
CA GLY A 129 5.05 18.34 -2.02
C GLY A 129 4.93 18.82 -3.47
N GLU A 130 5.87 18.38 -4.30
CA GLU A 130 5.92 18.76 -5.71
C GLU A 130 4.90 17.94 -6.52
N ARG A 131 4.06 18.64 -7.30
CA ARG A 131 3.08 17.99 -8.17
C ARG A 131 3.76 17.18 -9.26
N PHE A 132 3.20 16.04 -9.56
CA PHE A 132 3.64 15.26 -10.72
C PHE A 132 3.15 15.91 -12.02
N HIS A 133 3.89 15.72 -13.09
CA HIS A 133 3.57 16.27 -14.42
C HIS A 133 2.24 15.77 -14.99
N PHE A 134 1.71 14.68 -14.44
CA PHE A 134 0.43 14.08 -14.86
C PHE A 134 -0.76 14.54 -13.99
N GLU A 135 -0.52 15.28 -12.91
CA GLU A 135 -1.59 15.79 -12.05
C GLU A 135 -2.33 16.96 -12.71
N ASN A 136 -3.63 17.03 -12.44
CA ASN A 136 -4.46 18.19 -12.74
C ASN A 136 -4.09 19.41 -11.84
N GLU A 137 -4.85 20.50 -11.94
CA GLU A 137 -4.69 21.67 -11.07
C GLU A 137 -4.82 21.32 -9.59
N GLU A 138 -5.75 20.40 -9.26
CA GLU A 138 -5.85 19.75 -7.97
C GLU A 138 -5.72 18.23 -8.12
N PRO A 139 -5.36 17.49 -7.05
CA PRO A 139 -5.30 16.04 -7.10
C PRO A 139 -6.67 15.41 -7.41
N GLY A 140 -6.65 14.36 -8.23
CA GLY A 140 -7.85 13.58 -8.52
C GLY A 140 -8.40 13.77 -9.93
N GLU A 141 -9.53 13.16 -10.16
CA GLU A 141 -10.24 13.24 -11.43
C GLU A 141 -11.04 14.54 -11.50
N LYS A 142 -10.94 15.22 -12.64
CA LYS A 142 -11.70 16.43 -12.89
C LYS A 142 -13.14 16.07 -13.21
N GLU A 143 -14.06 16.65 -12.46
CA GLU A 143 -15.49 16.59 -12.72
C GLU A 143 -16.02 17.99 -13.04
N GLU A 144 -16.98 18.07 -13.95
CA GLU A 144 -17.64 19.31 -14.31
C GLU A 144 -19.17 19.08 -14.20
N TYR A 145 -19.79 19.84 -13.31
CA TYR A 145 -21.23 19.79 -13.12
C TYR A 145 -21.78 21.22 -13.07
N ASP A 146 -22.78 21.51 -13.93
CA ASP A 146 -23.46 22.81 -14.02
C ASP A 146 -22.52 24.03 -14.18
N GLY A 147 -21.36 23.81 -14.85
CA GLY A 147 -20.34 24.84 -15.08
C GLY A 147 -19.38 25.03 -13.91
N GLU A 148 -19.52 24.29 -12.85
CA GLU A 148 -18.54 24.20 -11.75
C GLU A 148 -17.58 23.06 -11.95
N VAL A 149 -16.31 23.32 -11.69
CA VAL A 149 -15.22 22.31 -11.78
C VAL A 149 -14.86 21.89 -10.36
N SER A 150 -14.88 20.58 -10.14
CA SER A 150 -14.37 19.95 -8.92
C SER A 150 -13.34 18.88 -9.25
N TYR A 151 -12.60 18.44 -8.24
CA TYR A 151 -11.63 17.35 -8.36
C TYR A 151 -11.92 16.33 -7.29
N LEU A 152 -12.07 15.07 -7.70
CA LEU A 152 -12.34 13.96 -6.80
C LEU A 152 -11.13 13.04 -6.73
N PHE A 153 -10.47 13.03 -5.57
CA PHE A 153 -9.38 12.10 -5.30
C PHE A 153 -9.94 10.84 -4.65
N GLY A 154 -10.05 9.78 -5.42
CA GLY A 154 -10.67 8.55 -5.01
C GLY A 154 -9.81 7.33 -5.31
N PHE A 155 -10.45 6.18 -5.32
CA PHE A 155 -9.81 4.91 -5.56
C PHE A 155 -9.21 4.82 -6.98
N ASP A 156 -9.95 5.32 -7.98
CA ASP A 156 -9.49 5.36 -9.37
C ASP A 156 -8.27 6.27 -9.53
N SER A 157 -8.23 7.38 -8.77
CA SER A 157 -7.06 8.26 -8.71
C SER A 157 -5.83 7.54 -8.17
N LEU A 158 -5.96 6.78 -7.06
CA LEU A 158 -4.86 5.97 -6.52
C LEU A 158 -4.35 4.97 -7.56
N GLU A 159 -5.26 4.28 -8.26
CA GLU A 159 -4.90 3.34 -9.32
C GLU A 159 -4.17 4.02 -10.47
N GLN A 160 -4.66 5.17 -10.93
CA GLN A 160 -4.02 5.94 -11.99
C GLN A 160 -2.63 6.43 -11.58
N TYR A 161 -2.46 6.93 -10.36
CA TYR A 161 -1.14 7.33 -9.84
C TYR A 161 -0.16 6.16 -9.86
N CYS A 162 -0.56 4.99 -9.37
CA CYS A 162 0.28 3.80 -9.41
C CYS A 162 0.66 3.39 -10.84
N LYS A 163 -0.28 3.47 -11.80
CA LYS A 163 0.00 3.20 -13.22
C LYS A 163 1.04 4.17 -13.81
N GLN A 164 1.06 5.44 -13.39
CA GLN A 164 2.09 6.40 -13.82
C GLN A 164 3.49 6.02 -13.31
N PHE A 165 3.60 5.32 -12.20
CA PHE A 165 4.84 4.76 -11.70
C PHE A 165 5.19 3.38 -12.31
N GLY A 166 4.35 2.86 -13.21
CA GLY A 166 4.60 1.65 -14.00
C GLY A 166 4.20 0.35 -13.30
N PHE A 167 3.28 0.40 -12.33
CA PHE A 167 2.71 -0.79 -11.71
C PHE A 167 1.19 -0.67 -11.53
N ASN A 168 0.53 -1.81 -11.41
CA ASN A 168 -0.90 -1.87 -11.13
C ASN A 168 -1.13 -2.09 -9.63
N MET A 169 -2.08 -1.37 -9.08
CA MET A 169 -2.53 -1.60 -7.70
C MET A 169 -3.15 -2.99 -7.52
N TYR A 170 -3.84 -3.46 -8.56
CA TYR A 170 -4.59 -4.71 -8.57
C TYR A 170 -3.91 -5.77 -9.44
N GLU A 171 -2.89 -6.37 -8.89
CA GLU A 171 -2.35 -7.58 -9.49
C GLU A 171 -3.06 -8.80 -8.90
N ASN A 172 -3.28 -9.84 -9.72
CA ASN A 172 -3.80 -11.09 -9.19
C ASN A 172 -2.71 -11.77 -8.34
N PRO A 173 -2.89 -11.89 -7.01
CA PRO A 173 -1.86 -12.45 -6.13
C PRO A 173 -1.45 -13.87 -6.48
N GLU A 174 -2.31 -14.64 -7.11
CA GLU A 174 -2.00 -16.01 -7.53
C GLU A 174 -0.91 -16.09 -8.62
N ASN A 175 -0.63 -14.95 -9.28
CA ASN A 175 0.43 -14.88 -10.29
C ASN A 175 1.84 -14.80 -9.68
N PHE A 176 1.95 -14.60 -8.36
CA PHE A 176 3.22 -14.33 -7.70
C PHE A 176 3.52 -15.33 -6.60
N LYS A 177 4.83 -15.45 -6.29
CA LYS A 177 5.30 -16.10 -5.08
C LYS A 177 5.56 -15.04 -4.01
N TRP A 178 4.95 -15.25 -2.86
CA TRP A 178 4.99 -14.31 -1.75
C TRP A 178 5.99 -14.73 -0.69
N THR A 179 6.56 -13.75 -0.03
CA THR A 179 7.34 -13.93 1.19
C THR A 179 6.50 -13.43 2.35
N LEU A 180 6.22 -14.29 3.31
CA LEU A 180 5.56 -13.94 4.56
C LEU A 180 6.60 -13.57 5.62
N LEU A 181 6.43 -12.41 6.23
CA LEU A 181 7.18 -11.97 7.40
C LEU A 181 6.21 -11.87 8.58
N HIS A 182 6.52 -12.51 9.69
CA HIS A 182 5.61 -12.51 10.84
C HIS A 182 6.32 -12.66 12.18
N ASN A 183 5.57 -12.41 13.26
CA ASN A 183 6.00 -12.72 14.61
C ASN A 183 5.91 -14.24 14.84
N ALA A 184 6.92 -14.85 15.48
CA ALA A 184 6.95 -16.29 15.81
C ALA A 184 5.74 -16.76 16.66
N ASN A 185 5.13 -15.86 17.42
CA ASN A 185 3.92 -16.18 18.19
C ASN A 185 2.64 -16.24 17.34
N TYR A 186 2.72 -15.82 16.07
CA TYR A 186 1.61 -15.91 15.14
C TYR A 186 1.42 -17.36 14.69
N LYS A 187 0.29 -17.94 15.06
CA LYS A 187 -0.10 -19.26 14.54
C LYS A 187 -0.83 -19.07 13.23
N PHE A 188 -0.12 -19.30 12.12
CA PHE A 188 -0.74 -19.41 10.82
C PHE A 188 -1.77 -20.56 10.87
N SER A 189 -3.03 -20.20 10.70
CA SER A 189 -4.09 -21.19 10.46
C SER A 189 -4.42 -21.12 8.98
N PRO A 190 -4.01 -22.08 8.17
CA PRO A 190 -4.49 -22.14 6.80
C PRO A 190 -6.00 -22.35 6.89
N LYS A 191 -6.77 -21.27 6.87
CA LYS A 191 -8.22 -21.36 6.72
C LYS A 191 -8.46 -22.10 5.42
N ASN A 192 -9.12 -23.23 5.54
CA ASN A 192 -9.44 -24.15 4.46
C ASN A 192 -9.71 -23.39 3.16
N ILE A 193 -8.89 -23.68 2.17
CA ILE A 193 -8.88 -23.10 0.81
C ILE A 193 -10.16 -23.47 0.02
N ALA A 194 -11.14 -24.04 0.66
CA ALA A 194 -12.35 -24.62 0.08
C ALA A 194 -13.58 -23.71 0.15
N ASN A 195 -13.44 -22.39 0.03
CA ASN A 195 -14.62 -21.56 -0.21
C ASN A 195 -14.26 -20.34 -1.06
N ASP A 196 -14.87 -20.29 -2.24
CA ASP A 196 -14.99 -19.22 -3.23
C ASP A 196 -15.27 -17.81 -2.68
N LYS A 197 -14.51 -17.33 -1.72
CA LYS A 197 -14.58 -15.92 -1.35
C LYS A 197 -13.75 -15.15 -2.36
N LYS A 198 -14.46 -14.37 -3.18
CA LYS A 198 -13.82 -13.37 -4.03
C LYS A 198 -12.80 -12.61 -3.19
N PRO A 199 -11.58 -12.43 -3.69
CA PRO A 199 -10.57 -11.62 -3.01
C PRO A 199 -11.17 -10.27 -2.60
N TRP A 200 -10.83 -9.77 -1.43
CA TRP A 200 -11.41 -8.56 -0.87
C TRP A 200 -11.28 -7.32 -1.79
N TRP A 201 -10.25 -7.27 -2.66
CA TRP A 201 -10.09 -6.21 -3.68
C TRP A 201 -11.10 -6.30 -4.84
N LYS A 202 -11.92 -7.35 -4.95
CA LYS A 202 -13.01 -7.45 -5.93
C LYS A 202 -14.35 -6.91 -5.43
N PHE A 203 -14.38 -6.28 -4.28
CA PHE A 203 -15.57 -5.64 -3.71
C PHE A 203 -15.62 -4.12 -3.93
N TRP A 204 -14.72 -3.61 -4.76
CA TRP A 204 -14.68 -2.23 -5.23
C TRP A 204 -15.22 -2.11 -6.65
#